data_20dbde795a37aab06ce99e9bba98c8b6
#
_entry.id   20dbde795a37aab06ce99e9bba98c8b6
#
_cell.length_a   1.000
_cell.length_b   1.000
_cell.length_c   1.000
_cell.angle_alpha   90.00
_cell.angle_beta   90.00
_cell.angle_gamma   90.00
#
_symmetry.space_group_name_H-M   'P 1'
#
loop_
_entity.id
_entity.type
_entity.pdbx_description
1 polymer ?
#
loop_
_entity_poly.entity_id
_entity_poly.type
_entity_poly.pdbx_seq_one_letter_code
_entity_poly.pdbx_strand_id
1 'polypeptide(L)'
;MEVLVYIVLMPFLFIFLFVMAYLFRKRKVKKILFSEFDEGEKDLETREFFNRIFKLERLSKPFFYAQVIFLIIDTLFILFGGYKTYLEEVEFVKEFSRIIMSPLPPPSIKFMVPIIMWVFVFFFIIYVVIMKKKENKRITEMLDNLENVKHLKFAKEDFLRSDRILATGVVSMSDIKLGDRYLFSFYPVCIIPYIYIQKMKVKMSRI
;
A
#
# COMPACT_ATOMS: atom_id res chain seq x y z
N MET A 1 27.90 18.99 -5.67
CA MET A 1 27.02 18.21 -6.55
C MET A 1 26.49 16.93 -5.90
N GLU A 2 27.32 16.17 -5.18
CA GLU A 2 26.93 14.90 -4.55
C GLU A 2 25.74 15.01 -3.58
N VAL A 3 25.73 16.00 -2.69
CA VAL A 3 24.65 16.19 -1.69
C VAL A 3 23.27 16.41 -2.37
N LEU A 4 23.25 17.12 -3.47
CA LEU A 4 22.00 17.40 -4.21
C LEU A 4 21.43 16.14 -4.87
N VAL A 5 22.30 15.24 -5.33
CA VAL A 5 21.91 13.91 -5.84
C VAL A 5 21.23 13.11 -4.74
N TYR A 6 21.73 13.14 -3.53
CA TYR A 6 21.17 12.40 -2.39
C TYR A 6 19.81 12.92 -1.95
N ILE A 7 19.65 14.25 -1.94
CA ILE A 7 18.37 14.89 -1.58
C ILE A 7 17.27 14.54 -2.59
N VAL A 8 17.61 14.44 -3.89
CA VAL A 8 16.64 14.17 -4.95
C VAL A 8 16.39 12.69 -5.19
N LEU A 9 17.46 11.87 -5.09
CA LEU A 9 17.39 10.44 -5.44
C LEU A 9 16.45 9.66 -4.53
N MET A 10 16.48 9.87 -3.22
CA MET A 10 15.67 9.09 -2.28
C MET A 10 14.17 9.37 -2.39
N PRO A 11 13.68 10.61 -2.44
CA PRO A 11 12.29 10.89 -2.74
C PRO A 11 11.83 10.33 -4.10
N PHE A 12 12.68 10.44 -5.13
CA PHE A 12 12.37 9.88 -6.45
C PHE A 12 12.24 8.36 -6.41
N LEU A 13 13.17 7.66 -5.75
CA LEU A 13 13.12 6.21 -5.56
C LEU A 13 11.85 5.79 -4.80
N PHE A 14 11.49 6.52 -3.75
CA PHE A 14 10.26 6.27 -2.99
C PHE A 14 9.02 6.39 -3.87
N ILE A 15 8.90 7.48 -4.62
CA ILE A 15 7.77 7.72 -5.55
C ILE A 15 7.73 6.62 -6.60
N PHE A 16 8.86 6.27 -7.20
CA PHE A 16 8.95 5.21 -8.22
C PHE A 16 8.45 3.86 -7.68
N LEU A 17 8.95 3.43 -6.52
CA LEU A 17 8.53 2.18 -5.89
C LEU A 17 7.03 2.20 -5.54
N PHE A 18 6.52 3.34 -5.08
CA PHE A 18 5.11 3.50 -4.75
C PHE A 18 4.21 3.42 -5.99
N VAL A 19 4.60 4.06 -7.09
CA VAL A 19 3.88 3.99 -8.38
C VAL A 19 3.87 2.56 -8.91
N MET A 20 5.00 1.86 -8.86
CA MET A 20 5.09 0.45 -9.27
C MET A 20 4.17 -0.43 -8.42
N ALA A 21 4.18 -0.28 -7.10
CA ALA A 21 3.30 -1.01 -6.20
C ALA A 21 1.81 -0.73 -6.50
N TYR A 22 1.47 0.54 -6.78
CA TYR A 22 0.12 0.93 -7.18
C TYR A 22 -0.33 0.25 -8.48
N LEU A 23 0.52 0.22 -9.51
CA LEU A 23 0.22 -0.43 -10.78
C LEU A 23 0.01 -1.95 -10.62
N PHE A 24 0.87 -2.61 -9.81
CA PHE A 24 0.69 -4.03 -9.49
C PHE A 24 -0.61 -4.31 -8.75
N ARG A 25 -0.96 -3.46 -7.77
CA ARG A 25 -2.24 -3.57 -7.06
C ARG A 25 -3.42 -3.42 -8.01
N LYS A 26 -3.41 -2.38 -8.85
CA LYS A 26 -4.48 -2.10 -9.82
C LYS A 26 -4.71 -3.29 -10.76
N ARG A 27 -3.63 -3.91 -11.27
CA ARG A 27 -3.74 -5.11 -12.11
C ARG A 27 -4.41 -6.28 -11.36
N LYS A 28 -4.05 -6.50 -10.08
CA LYS A 28 -4.65 -7.57 -9.27
C LYS A 28 -6.13 -7.31 -8.98
N VAL A 29 -6.48 -6.09 -8.59
CA VAL A 29 -7.89 -5.71 -8.34
C VAL A 29 -8.70 -5.88 -9.62
N LYS A 30 -8.17 -5.47 -10.77
CA LYS A 30 -8.84 -5.64 -12.07
C LYS A 30 -9.16 -7.12 -12.35
N LYS A 31 -8.20 -8.04 -12.16
CA LYS A 31 -8.44 -9.49 -12.32
C LYS A 31 -9.56 -10.01 -11.42
N ILE A 32 -9.59 -9.57 -10.16
CA ILE A 32 -10.62 -9.97 -9.21
C ILE A 32 -12.00 -9.43 -9.64
N LEU A 33 -12.09 -8.18 -10.06
CA LEU A 33 -13.34 -7.55 -10.50
C LEU A 33 -13.94 -8.25 -11.73
N PHE A 34 -13.10 -8.60 -12.71
CA PHE A 34 -13.54 -9.32 -13.90
C PHE A 34 -13.75 -10.82 -13.68
N SER A 35 -13.67 -11.29 -12.42
CA SER A 35 -13.85 -12.71 -12.08
C SER A 35 -12.92 -13.66 -12.88
N GLU A 36 -11.72 -13.16 -13.24
CA GLU A 36 -10.66 -13.96 -13.87
C GLU A 36 -10.02 -14.86 -12.81
N PHE A 37 -10.77 -15.87 -12.34
CA PHE A 37 -10.32 -16.87 -11.37
C PHE A 37 -10.02 -18.17 -12.05
N ASP A 38 -8.99 -18.86 -11.57
CA ASP A 38 -8.74 -20.25 -11.93
C ASP A 38 -9.88 -21.14 -11.39
N GLU A 39 -10.12 -22.30 -12.03
CA GLU A 39 -11.19 -23.23 -11.61
C GLU A 39 -11.08 -23.58 -10.12
N GLY A 40 -9.87 -23.89 -9.64
CA GLY A 40 -9.65 -24.18 -8.21
C GLY A 40 -9.93 -23.00 -7.27
N GLU A 41 -9.95 -21.76 -7.75
CA GLU A 41 -10.35 -20.60 -6.94
C GLU A 41 -11.87 -20.45 -6.87
N LYS A 42 -12.58 -20.85 -7.92
CA LYS A 42 -14.07 -20.84 -7.96
C LYS A 42 -14.66 -21.92 -7.06
N ASP A 43 -13.99 -23.07 -6.93
CA ASP A 43 -14.44 -24.21 -6.15
C ASP A 43 -14.17 -24.06 -4.65
N LEU A 44 -13.40 -23.06 -4.22
CA LEU A 44 -13.14 -22.80 -2.80
C LEU A 44 -14.46 -22.70 -2.01
N GLU A 45 -14.42 -23.13 -0.76
CA GLU A 45 -15.49 -22.87 0.20
C GLU A 45 -15.82 -21.37 0.23
N THR A 46 -17.09 -21.02 0.36
CA THR A 46 -17.57 -19.63 0.20
C THR A 46 -16.82 -18.63 1.10
N ARG A 47 -16.58 -19.03 2.35
CA ARG A 47 -15.84 -18.18 3.30
C ARG A 47 -14.38 -18.03 2.91
N GLU A 48 -13.75 -19.10 2.45
CA GLU A 48 -12.36 -19.09 2.00
C GLU A 48 -12.21 -18.26 0.71
N PHE A 49 -13.17 -18.36 -0.21
CA PHE A 49 -13.23 -17.55 -1.41
C PHE A 49 -13.20 -16.05 -1.09
N PHE A 50 -14.11 -15.56 -0.23
CA PHE A 50 -14.12 -14.15 0.14
C PHE A 50 -12.92 -13.73 0.97
N ASN A 51 -12.44 -14.57 1.87
CA ASN A 51 -11.19 -14.33 2.58
C ASN A 51 -10.00 -14.17 1.63
N ARG A 52 -9.97 -14.95 0.56
CA ARG A 52 -8.91 -14.88 -0.43
C ARG A 52 -8.98 -13.62 -1.30
N ILE A 53 -10.19 -13.19 -1.66
CA ILE A 53 -10.44 -12.00 -2.49
C ILE A 53 -10.22 -10.72 -1.68
N PHE A 54 -10.78 -10.65 -0.48
CA PHE A 54 -10.79 -9.45 0.34
C PHE A 54 -9.60 -9.34 1.28
N LYS A 55 -8.81 -10.40 1.48
CA LYS A 55 -7.62 -10.28 2.32
C LYS A 55 -6.72 -9.18 1.77
N LEU A 56 -6.78 -8.05 2.44
CA LEU A 56 -5.91 -6.90 2.22
C LEU A 56 -4.43 -7.29 2.16
N GLU A 57 -4.07 -8.41 2.78
CA GLU A 57 -2.73 -8.99 2.68
C GLU A 57 -2.27 -9.16 1.25
N ARG A 58 -3.11 -9.71 0.40
CA ARG A 58 -2.75 -9.96 -0.99
C ARG A 58 -2.71 -8.68 -1.82
N LEU A 59 -3.56 -7.70 -1.49
CA LEU A 59 -3.65 -6.43 -2.18
C LEU A 59 -2.64 -5.40 -1.67
N SER A 60 -2.27 -5.45 -0.38
CA SER A 60 -1.30 -4.55 0.23
C SER A 60 0.15 -5.04 0.16
N LYS A 61 0.38 -6.34 -0.12
CA LYS A 61 1.73 -6.91 -0.26
C LYS A 61 2.67 -6.08 -1.15
N PRO A 62 2.26 -5.60 -2.35
CA PRO A 62 3.15 -4.81 -3.19
C PRO A 62 3.64 -3.53 -2.50
N PHE A 63 2.76 -2.84 -1.77
CA PHE A 63 3.13 -1.63 -1.03
C PHE A 63 4.06 -1.93 0.14
N PHE A 64 3.79 -3.01 0.87
CA PHE A 64 4.64 -3.45 1.96
C PHE A 64 6.05 -3.79 1.46
N TYR A 65 6.16 -4.57 0.37
CA TYR A 65 7.46 -4.88 -0.21
C TYR A 65 8.19 -3.65 -0.74
N ALA A 66 7.49 -2.72 -1.39
CA ALA A 66 8.08 -1.47 -1.85
C ALA A 66 8.68 -0.66 -0.68
N GLN A 67 7.98 -0.57 0.44
CA GLN A 67 8.46 0.10 1.65
C GLN A 67 9.67 -0.60 2.28
N VAL A 68 9.63 -1.94 2.37
CA VAL A 68 10.75 -2.72 2.91
C VAL A 68 11.99 -2.59 2.00
N ILE A 69 11.81 -2.69 0.68
CA ILE A 69 12.90 -2.50 -0.29
C ILE A 69 13.49 -1.10 -0.15
N PHE A 70 12.63 -0.08 -0.04
CA PHE A 70 13.08 1.30 0.17
C PHE A 70 13.91 1.41 1.45
N LEU A 71 13.43 0.89 2.59
CA LEU A 71 14.18 0.94 3.86
C LEU A 71 15.53 0.24 3.76
N ILE A 72 15.61 -0.91 3.09
CA ILE A 72 16.89 -1.61 2.91
C ILE A 72 17.85 -0.75 2.09
N ILE A 73 17.41 -0.21 0.96
CA ILE A 73 18.24 0.62 0.09
C ILE A 73 18.69 1.88 0.83
N ASP A 74 17.77 2.56 1.52
CA ASP A 74 18.07 3.79 2.28
C ASP A 74 19.00 3.53 3.45
N THR A 75 18.84 2.40 4.17
CA THR A 75 19.76 1.97 5.23
C THR A 75 21.16 1.74 4.68
N LEU A 76 21.30 0.99 3.59
CA LEU A 76 22.59 0.74 2.96
C LEU A 76 23.24 2.05 2.50
N PHE A 77 22.43 2.93 1.93
CA PHE A 77 22.87 4.24 1.49
C PHE A 77 23.41 5.11 2.64
N ILE A 78 22.66 5.19 3.76
CA ILE A 78 23.08 5.94 4.95
C ILE A 78 24.38 5.34 5.54
N LEU A 79 24.46 4.02 5.64
CA LEU A 79 25.64 3.35 6.22
C LEU A 79 26.88 3.52 5.35
N PHE A 80 26.81 3.19 4.06
CA PHE A 80 27.97 3.27 3.17
C PHE A 80 28.35 4.72 2.86
N GLY A 81 27.39 5.56 2.56
CA GLY A 81 27.65 6.97 2.27
C GLY A 81 28.12 7.74 3.50
N GLY A 82 27.51 7.48 4.66
CA GLY A 82 27.91 8.07 5.94
C GLY A 82 29.32 7.66 6.34
N TYR A 83 29.66 6.37 6.18
CA TYR A 83 31.00 5.87 6.45
C TYR A 83 32.08 6.51 5.55
N LYS A 84 31.80 6.57 4.24
CA LYS A 84 32.69 7.23 3.27
C LYS A 84 32.93 8.71 3.63
N THR A 85 31.87 9.45 3.89
CA THR A 85 31.92 10.86 4.27
C THR A 85 32.70 11.04 5.58
N TYR A 86 32.50 10.18 6.55
CA TYR A 86 33.25 10.20 7.81
C TYR A 86 34.77 10.02 7.58
N LEU A 87 35.19 9.08 6.73
CA LEU A 87 36.57 8.89 6.39
C LEU A 87 37.18 10.13 5.71
N GLU A 88 36.47 10.71 4.73
CA GLU A 88 36.89 11.94 4.06
C GLU A 88 37.09 13.11 5.05
N GLU A 89 36.21 13.25 6.01
CA GLU A 89 36.29 14.29 7.03
C GLU A 89 37.44 14.04 8.02
N VAL A 90 37.68 12.78 8.41
CA VAL A 90 38.84 12.42 9.27
C VAL A 90 40.15 12.72 8.57
N GLU A 91 40.29 12.40 7.29
CA GLU A 91 41.47 12.70 6.50
C GLU A 91 41.66 14.22 6.37
N PHE A 92 40.60 14.95 6.06
CA PHE A 92 40.63 16.41 5.97
C PHE A 92 41.03 17.07 7.28
N VAL A 93 40.49 16.63 8.42
CA VAL A 93 40.85 17.14 9.75
C VAL A 93 42.32 16.85 10.07
N LYS A 94 42.84 15.67 9.72
CA LYS A 94 44.28 15.35 9.93
C LYS A 94 45.21 16.25 9.12
N GLU A 95 44.82 16.56 7.89
CA GLU A 95 45.61 17.37 6.97
C GLU A 95 45.57 18.86 7.33
N PHE A 96 44.40 19.37 7.72
CA PHE A 96 44.17 20.80 7.94
C PHE A 96 43.95 21.19 9.41
N SER A 97 44.11 20.30 10.38
CA SER A 97 43.83 20.55 11.80
C SER A 97 44.60 21.73 12.42
N ARG A 98 45.66 22.17 11.78
CA ARG A 98 46.47 23.35 12.21
C ARG A 98 45.90 24.69 11.69
N ILE A 99 44.99 24.69 10.76
CA ILE A 99 44.56 25.89 9.98
C ILE A 99 43.11 26.24 10.24
N ILE A 100 42.26 25.28 10.62
CA ILE A 100 40.80 25.49 10.69
C ILE A 100 40.36 25.62 12.15
N MET A 101 39.98 26.86 12.54
CA MET A 101 39.33 27.16 13.84
C MET A 101 37.81 26.90 13.87
N SER A 102 37.19 26.62 12.72
CA SER A 102 35.75 26.47 12.62
C SER A 102 35.38 24.98 12.64
N PRO A 103 34.43 24.54 13.50
CA PRO A 103 33.99 23.17 13.51
C PRO A 103 33.33 22.86 12.16
N LEU A 104 33.78 21.80 11.50
CA LEU A 104 33.14 21.28 10.30
C LEU A 104 31.70 20.83 10.63
N PRO A 105 30.74 21.08 9.74
CA PRO A 105 29.39 20.58 9.96
C PRO A 105 29.40 19.06 10.10
N PRO A 106 28.67 18.51 11.08
CA PRO A 106 28.68 17.07 11.31
C PRO A 106 28.21 16.32 10.04
N PRO A 107 28.78 15.15 9.74
CA PRO A 107 28.45 14.32 8.55
C PRO A 107 26.96 14.04 8.43
N SER A 108 26.25 13.97 9.56
CA SER A 108 24.82 13.75 9.64
C SER A 108 23.97 14.77 8.87
N ILE A 109 24.43 15.99 8.67
CA ILE A 109 23.69 17.04 7.94
C ILE A 109 23.52 16.64 6.47
N LYS A 110 24.51 16.01 5.84
CA LYS A 110 24.44 15.55 4.45
C LYS A 110 23.37 14.46 4.24
N PHE A 111 23.10 13.67 5.28
CA PHE A 111 22.15 12.56 5.27
C PHE A 111 20.82 12.88 5.97
N MET A 112 20.58 14.13 6.29
CA MET A 112 19.35 14.54 7.01
C MET A 112 18.08 14.12 6.27
N VAL A 113 18.03 14.31 4.95
CA VAL A 113 16.85 13.92 4.14
C VAL A 113 16.66 12.40 4.10
N PRO A 114 17.66 11.57 3.76
CA PRO A 114 17.57 10.12 3.88
C PRO A 114 17.11 9.65 5.26
N ILE A 115 17.69 10.19 6.34
CA ILE A 115 17.31 9.82 7.72
C ILE A 115 15.86 10.16 8.01
N ILE A 116 15.39 11.35 7.63
CA ILE A 116 13.97 11.74 7.79
C ILE A 116 13.06 10.81 7.00
N MET A 117 13.42 10.49 5.76
CA MET A 117 12.66 9.56 4.92
C MET A 117 12.62 8.16 5.53
N TRP A 118 13.75 7.67 6.05
CA TRP A 118 13.83 6.38 6.75
C TRP A 118 12.88 6.33 7.94
N VAL A 119 12.93 7.33 8.81
CA VAL A 119 12.06 7.42 10.00
C VAL A 119 10.58 7.48 9.58
N PHE A 120 10.25 8.31 8.58
CA PHE A 120 8.89 8.42 8.06
C PHE A 120 8.37 7.09 7.52
N VAL A 121 9.13 6.40 6.67
CA VAL A 121 8.72 5.12 6.07
C VAL A 121 8.63 4.03 7.13
N PHE A 122 9.53 4.01 8.12
CA PHE A 122 9.49 3.06 9.23
C PHE A 122 8.18 3.20 10.04
N PHE A 123 7.81 4.40 10.46
CA PHE A 123 6.56 4.63 11.16
C PHE A 123 5.33 4.36 10.28
N PHE A 124 5.43 4.66 8.98
CA PHE A 124 4.36 4.37 8.05
C PHE A 124 4.12 2.86 7.89
N ILE A 125 5.16 2.03 7.88
CA ILE A 125 5.02 0.57 7.91
C ILE A 125 4.27 0.11 9.16
N ILE A 126 4.64 0.61 10.33
CA ILE A 126 3.96 0.26 11.60
C ILE A 126 2.48 0.64 11.51
N TYR A 127 2.17 1.85 11.05
CA TYR A 127 0.80 2.31 10.84
C TYR A 127 0.01 1.39 9.91
N VAL A 128 0.59 1.02 8.74
CA VAL A 128 -0.05 0.12 7.78
C VAL A 128 -0.31 -1.26 8.38
N VAL A 129 0.60 -1.80 9.17
CA VAL A 129 0.43 -3.10 9.86
C VAL A 129 -0.74 -3.04 10.86
N ILE A 130 -0.85 -1.95 11.64
CA ILE A 130 -1.94 -1.76 12.60
C ILE A 130 -3.29 -1.64 11.86
N MET A 131 -3.35 -0.80 10.82
CA MET A 131 -4.57 -0.60 10.03
C MET A 131 -5.02 -1.89 9.34
N LYS A 132 -4.07 -2.68 8.83
CA LYS A 132 -4.33 -3.99 8.24
C LYS A 132 -4.96 -4.96 9.24
N LYS A 133 -4.45 -5.02 10.47
CA LYS A 133 -5.02 -5.87 11.53
C LYS A 133 -6.47 -5.48 11.85
N LYS A 134 -6.75 -4.18 11.93
CA LYS A 134 -8.09 -3.64 12.17
C LYS A 134 -9.05 -3.98 11.02
N GLU A 135 -8.60 -3.81 9.78
CA GLU A 135 -9.41 -4.08 8.58
C GLU A 135 -9.70 -5.58 8.42
N ASN A 136 -8.70 -6.45 8.66
CA ASN A 136 -8.91 -7.89 8.63
C ASN A 136 -9.95 -8.35 9.66
N LYS A 137 -9.95 -7.75 10.87
CA LYS A 137 -10.96 -8.02 11.89
C LYS A 137 -12.35 -7.63 11.39
N ARG A 138 -12.49 -6.44 10.79
CA ARG A 138 -13.76 -5.95 10.23
C ARG A 138 -14.28 -6.86 9.11
N ILE A 139 -13.39 -7.34 8.23
CA ILE A 139 -13.75 -8.27 7.15
C ILE A 139 -14.26 -9.59 7.74
N THR A 140 -13.59 -10.13 8.76
CA THR A 140 -14.02 -11.36 9.43
C THR A 140 -15.40 -11.19 10.04
N GLU A 141 -15.64 -10.11 10.80
CA GLU A 141 -16.94 -9.80 11.41
C GLU A 141 -18.05 -9.66 10.35
N MET A 142 -17.75 -9.01 9.22
CA MET A 142 -18.68 -8.89 8.10
C MET A 142 -19.06 -10.25 7.50
N LEU A 143 -18.06 -11.13 7.29
CA LEU A 143 -18.28 -12.47 6.76
C LEU A 143 -19.08 -13.33 7.75
N ASP A 144 -18.78 -13.27 9.05
CA ASP A 144 -19.52 -13.96 10.10
C ASP A 144 -20.98 -13.53 10.12
N ASN A 145 -21.26 -12.23 10.01
CA ASN A 145 -22.62 -11.70 9.95
C ASN A 145 -23.38 -12.19 8.72
N LEU A 146 -22.74 -12.21 7.53
CA LEU A 146 -23.36 -12.71 6.30
C LEU A 146 -23.59 -14.23 6.34
N GLU A 147 -22.72 -14.98 6.99
CA GLU A 147 -22.87 -16.42 7.18
C GLU A 147 -24.03 -16.75 8.11
N ASN A 148 -24.15 -16.04 9.25
CA ASN A 148 -25.24 -16.20 10.22
C ASN A 148 -26.62 -16.00 9.61
N VAL A 149 -26.76 -15.06 8.66
CA VAL A 149 -28.01 -14.84 7.92
C VAL A 149 -28.12 -15.66 6.64
N LYS A 150 -27.23 -16.64 6.42
CA LYS A 150 -27.18 -17.53 5.23
C LYS A 150 -27.06 -16.80 3.90
N HIS A 151 -26.61 -15.56 3.89
CA HIS A 151 -26.43 -14.74 2.70
C HIS A 151 -25.10 -14.97 1.97
N LEU A 152 -24.12 -15.58 2.62
CA LEU A 152 -22.74 -15.67 2.12
C LEU A 152 -22.64 -16.49 0.83
N LYS A 153 -23.40 -17.60 0.72
CA LYS A 153 -23.44 -18.43 -0.50
C LYS A 153 -24.04 -17.68 -1.68
N PHE A 154 -25.16 -16.99 -1.46
CA PHE A 154 -25.82 -16.18 -2.49
C PHE A 154 -24.93 -15.02 -2.93
N ALA A 155 -24.17 -14.41 -2.03
CA ALA A 155 -23.21 -13.37 -2.35
C ALA A 155 -22.07 -13.90 -3.25
N LYS A 156 -21.57 -15.13 -3.03
CA LYS A 156 -20.56 -15.74 -3.90
C LYS A 156 -21.10 -15.97 -5.31
N GLU A 157 -22.28 -16.56 -5.42
CA GLU A 157 -22.93 -16.81 -6.72
C GLU A 157 -23.15 -15.50 -7.49
N ASP A 158 -23.67 -14.48 -6.81
CA ASP A 158 -23.92 -13.16 -7.38
C ASP A 158 -22.61 -12.47 -7.80
N PHE A 159 -21.55 -12.58 -7.00
CA PHE A 159 -20.23 -12.06 -7.32
C PHE A 159 -19.63 -12.68 -8.59
N LEU A 160 -19.73 -14.00 -8.72
CA LEU A 160 -19.18 -14.74 -9.87
C LEU A 160 -19.98 -14.49 -11.16
N ARG A 161 -21.29 -14.27 -11.04
CA ARG A 161 -22.20 -14.07 -12.16
C ARG A 161 -22.18 -12.63 -12.70
N SER A 162 -21.86 -11.67 -11.87
CA SER A 162 -21.95 -10.27 -12.25
C SER A 162 -20.73 -9.80 -13.04
N ASP A 163 -20.99 -9.05 -14.12
CA ASP A 163 -19.97 -8.37 -14.94
C ASP A 163 -20.04 -6.84 -14.83
N ARG A 164 -20.95 -6.30 -13.99
CA ARG A 164 -21.13 -4.87 -13.86
C ARG A 164 -20.12 -4.27 -12.89
N ILE A 165 -19.21 -3.45 -13.42
CA ILE A 165 -18.16 -2.79 -12.65
C ILE A 165 -18.35 -1.29 -12.74
N LEU A 166 -18.38 -0.63 -11.58
CA LEU A 166 -18.32 0.82 -11.46
C LEU A 166 -16.86 1.21 -11.16
N ALA A 167 -16.12 1.59 -12.18
CA ALA A 167 -14.80 2.16 -12.02
C ALA A 167 -14.95 3.66 -11.74
N THR A 168 -14.77 4.06 -10.50
CA THR A 168 -14.86 5.48 -10.13
C THR A 168 -13.51 6.16 -10.30
N GLY A 169 -13.18 6.51 -11.56
CA GLY A 169 -12.07 7.42 -11.90
C GLY A 169 -10.66 6.81 -11.89
N VAL A 170 -9.72 7.55 -12.48
CA VAL A 170 -8.32 7.12 -12.66
C VAL A 170 -7.55 7.02 -11.33
N VAL A 171 -7.99 7.75 -10.31
CA VAL A 171 -7.33 7.87 -8.99
C VAL A 171 -8.16 7.25 -7.87
N SER A 172 -9.44 6.89 -8.12
CA SER A 172 -10.26 6.36 -7.06
C SER A 172 -9.89 4.91 -6.77
N MET A 173 -9.58 4.66 -5.52
CA MET A 173 -9.32 3.32 -4.98
C MET A 173 -10.61 2.52 -4.76
N SER A 174 -11.78 3.08 -5.04
CA SER A 174 -13.08 2.47 -4.83
C SER A 174 -13.56 1.78 -6.09
N ASP A 175 -12.99 0.61 -6.36
CA ASP A 175 -13.52 -0.29 -7.36
C ASP A 175 -14.72 -1.02 -6.76
N ILE A 176 -15.89 -0.85 -7.40
CA ILE A 176 -17.16 -1.42 -6.96
C ILE A 176 -17.63 -2.39 -8.02
N LYS A 177 -18.01 -3.59 -7.62
CA LYS A 177 -18.70 -4.56 -8.45
C LYS A 177 -20.17 -4.62 -8.03
N LEU A 178 -21.07 -4.50 -9.00
CA LEU A 178 -22.51 -4.53 -8.78
C LEU A 178 -23.05 -5.89 -9.18
N GLY A 179 -23.49 -6.66 -8.21
CA GLY A 179 -24.26 -7.88 -8.43
C GLY A 179 -25.75 -7.57 -8.68
N ASP A 180 -26.56 -8.60 -8.81
CA ASP A 180 -28.00 -8.47 -8.90
C ASP A 180 -28.65 -8.20 -7.52
N ARG A 181 -28.04 -8.71 -6.46
CA ARG A 181 -28.54 -8.63 -5.06
C ARG A 181 -27.59 -7.94 -4.10
N TYR A 182 -26.29 -7.85 -4.45
CA TYR A 182 -25.24 -7.37 -3.57
C TYR A 182 -24.35 -6.34 -4.27
N LEU A 183 -23.90 -5.38 -3.49
CA LEU A 183 -22.82 -4.46 -3.85
C LEU A 183 -21.53 -4.94 -3.20
N PHE A 184 -20.47 -5.05 -3.98
CA PHE A 184 -19.13 -5.45 -3.52
C PHE A 184 -18.18 -4.28 -3.68
N SER A 185 -17.66 -3.75 -2.57
CA SER A 185 -16.63 -2.70 -2.58
C SER A 185 -15.29 -3.27 -2.14
N PHE A 186 -14.22 -2.85 -2.81
CA PHE A 186 -12.85 -3.22 -2.49
C PHE A 186 -12.13 -2.16 -1.65
N TYR A 187 -12.71 -0.97 -1.53
CA TYR A 187 -12.19 0.07 -0.66
C TYR A 187 -13.29 1.08 -0.26
N PRO A 188 -13.71 1.11 0.99
CA PRO A 188 -13.48 0.08 2.03
C PRO A 188 -14.07 -1.26 1.64
N VAL A 189 -13.44 -2.36 2.08
CA VAL A 189 -13.95 -3.70 1.76
C VAL A 189 -15.32 -3.90 2.43
N CYS A 190 -16.35 -4.13 1.62
CA CYS A 190 -17.69 -4.46 2.12
C CYS A 190 -18.54 -5.22 1.09
N ILE A 191 -19.45 -6.03 1.61
CA ILE A 191 -20.54 -6.68 0.86
C ILE A 191 -21.83 -6.14 1.44
N ILE A 192 -22.64 -5.47 0.61
CA ILE A 192 -23.88 -4.84 1.07
C ILE A 192 -25.04 -5.42 0.26
N PRO A 193 -25.97 -6.16 0.91
CA PRO A 193 -27.23 -6.55 0.26
C PRO A 193 -28.07 -5.31 -0.08
N TYR A 194 -28.64 -5.26 -1.26
CA TYR A 194 -29.45 -4.11 -1.69
C TYR A 194 -30.68 -3.86 -0.83
N ILE A 195 -31.21 -4.89 -0.17
CA ILE A 195 -32.34 -4.74 0.75
C ILE A 195 -32.05 -3.80 1.93
N TYR A 196 -30.78 -3.60 2.28
CA TYR A 196 -30.36 -2.66 3.34
C TYR A 196 -30.01 -1.27 2.81
N ILE A 197 -30.04 -1.05 1.50
CA ILE A 197 -29.73 0.25 0.89
C ILE A 197 -31.02 1.05 0.73
N GLN A 198 -31.34 1.88 1.72
CA GLN A 198 -32.55 2.71 1.69
C GLN A 198 -32.42 3.93 0.77
N LYS A 199 -31.21 4.44 0.54
CA LYS A 199 -30.99 5.65 -0.26
C LYS A 199 -29.56 5.75 -0.76
N MET A 200 -29.35 5.74 -2.07
CA MET A 200 -28.08 6.14 -2.68
C MET A 200 -28.12 7.63 -3.04
N LYS A 201 -27.24 8.45 -2.45
CA LYS A 201 -26.97 9.79 -2.94
C LYS A 201 -25.73 9.74 -3.85
N VAL A 202 -25.94 9.86 -5.14
CA VAL A 202 -24.85 10.09 -6.09
C VAL A 202 -24.50 11.57 -6.06
N LYS A 203 -23.37 11.94 -5.49
CA LYS A 203 -22.85 13.30 -5.55
C LYS A 203 -22.05 13.41 -6.85
N MET A 204 -22.66 13.87 -7.92
CA MET A 204 -21.91 14.26 -9.11
C MET A 204 -21.13 15.51 -8.78
N SER A 205 -19.81 15.41 -8.64
CA SER A 205 -18.93 16.58 -8.75
C SER A 205 -18.77 16.87 -10.25
N ARG A 206 -19.35 17.94 -10.71
CA ARG A 206 -18.99 18.48 -12.03
C ARG A 206 -17.53 18.93 -11.94
N ILE A 207 -16.70 18.31 -12.77
CA ILE A 207 -15.34 18.76 -13.09
C ILE A 207 -15.46 19.91 -14.08
#